data_a523cb7407b5350fc9dda29180c00df9
#
_entry.id   a523cb7407b5350fc9dda29180c00df9
#
_cell.length_a   1.000
_cell.length_b   1.000
_cell.length_c   1.000
_cell.angle_alpha   90.00
_cell.angle_beta   90.00
_cell.angle_gamma   90.00
#
_symmetry.space_group_name_H-M   'P 1'
#
loop_
_entity.id
_entity.type
_entity.pdbx_description
1 polymer ?
#
loop_
_entity_poly.entity_id
_entity_poly.type
_entity_poly.pdbx_seq_one_letter_code
_entity_poly.pdbx_strand_id
1 'polypeptide(L)'
;NQTGDVRYIYHGNDGTGLPWNDTAQIDFLNPAAREAVMQEILHVAKNFPIIRFDAAMVLAKKSIRRLWYPEPGHGGDIATRSETGLSTQQFNDAIPNEFWREVVDRVAKECPDTLLLAEAFWMMEGYFVRTLGMHRVYNSAFMNMLKKEENQKYRETVKNTITFDPQVLKRYVNFMNNPDEETAVAQFGK
;
A
#
# COMPACT_ATOMS: atom_id res chain seq x y z
N ASN A 1 -27.67 14.58 -2.78
CA ASN A 1 -27.57 14.43 -4.22
C ASN A 1 -28.54 15.40 -4.90
N GLN A 2 -28.12 16.15 -5.92
CA GLN A 2 -28.93 17.14 -6.63
C GLN A 2 -30.14 16.52 -7.37
N THR A 3 -30.05 15.23 -7.72
CA THR A 3 -31.09 14.45 -8.39
C THR A 3 -32.10 13.82 -7.43
N GLY A 4 -31.85 13.85 -6.11
CA GLY A 4 -32.63 13.13 -5.11
C GLY A 4 -32.35 11.63 -5.02
N ASP A 5 -31.47 11.09 -5.88
CA ASP A 5 -31.09 9.68 -5.81
C ASP A 5 -30.24 9.38 -4.57
N VAL A 6 -30.54 8.30 -3.89
CA VAL A 6 -29.69 7.78 -2.82
C VAL A 6 -28.55 6.98 -3.44
N ARG A 7 -27.32 7.32 -3.09
CA ARG A 7 -26.13 6.60 -3.51
C ARG A 7 -25.29 6.26 -2.28
N TYR A 8 -24.66 5.11 -2.30
CA TYR A 8 -23.77 4.65 -1.26
C TYR A 8 -22.34 4.72 -1.79
N ILE A 9 -21.42 5.21 -0.95
CA ILE A 9 -19.99 5.24 -1.23
C ILE A 9 -19.35 4.19 -0.34
N TYR A 10 -18.52 3.33 -0.92
CA TYR A 10 -17.69 2.41 -0.16
C TYR A 10 -16.49 3.14 0.44
N HIS A 11 -16.22 2.87 1.70
CA HIS A 11 -15.00 3.33 2.36
C HIS A 11 -13.82 2.41 2.03
N GLY A 12 -12.60 2.96 2.07
CA GLY A 12 -11.38 2.15 2.00
C GLY A 12 -11.34 1.11 3.12
N ASN A 13 -10.69 -0.01 2.86
CA ASN A 13 -10.58 -1.12 3.81
C ASN A 13 -9.32 -1.94 3.50
N ASP A 14 -8.67 -2.45 4.54
CA ASP A 14 -7.48 -3.29 4.42
C ASP A 14 -7.77 -4.79 4.66
N GLY A 15 -9.03 -5.15 4.92
CA GLY A 15 -9.47 -6.50 5.24
C GLY A 15 -9.54 -6.79 6.75
N THR A 16 -9.25 -5.83 7.62
CA THR A 16 -9.37 -5.99 9.07
C THR A 16 -10.80 -5.87 9.60
N GLY A 17 -11.75 -5.57 8.71
CA GLY A 17 -13.18 -5.45 9.05
C GLY A 17 -13.61 -4.05 9.49
N LEU A 18 -12.69 -3.13 9.69
CA LEU A 18 -12.99 -1.72 10.01
C LEU A 18 -12.77 -0.84 8.77
N PRO A 19 -13.84 -0.26 8.20
CA PRO A 19 -13.71 0.67 7.09
C PRO A 19 -13.11 2.00 7.58
N TRP A 20 -12.32 2.64 6.71
CA TRP A 20 -11.76 3.96 6.97
C TRP A 20 -12.78 5.05 6.63
N ASN A 21 -13.44 5.59 7.63
CA ASN A 21 -14.59 6.50 7.49
C ASN A 21 -14.27 7.83 6.79
N ASP A 22 -12.99 8.19 6.71
CA ASP A 22 -12.47 9.40 6.06
C ASP A 22 -12.07 9.17 4.60
N THR A 23 -12.31 7.99 4.06
CA THR A 23 -11.94 7.61 2.69
C THR A 23 -13.17 7.25 1.85
N ALA A 24 -13.02 7.39 0.53
CA ALA A 24 -13.94 6.86 -0.47
C ALA A 24 -13.16 5.92 -1.39
N GLN A 25 -13.62 4.68 -1.53
CA GLN A 25 -12.96 3.71 -2.39
C GLN A 25 -13.15 4.08 -3.87
N ILE A 26 -12.05 4.19 -4.57
CA ILE A 26 -12.03 4.40 -6.02
C ILE A 26 -12.19 3.06 -6.74
N ASP A 27 -12.97 3.02 -7.79
CA ASP A 27 -13.10 1.86 -8.66
C ASP A 27 -11.87 1.68 -9.55
N PHE A 28 -10.95 0.84 -9.12
CA PHE A 28 -9.73 0.53 -9.87
C PHE A 28 -9.93 -0.40 -11.09
N LEU A 29 -11.13 -0.96 -11.30
CA LEU A 29 -11.44 -1.60 -12.59
C LEU A 29 -11.56 -0.57 -13.71
N ASN A 30 -11.98 0.65 -13.37
CA ASN A 30 -12.12 1.74 -14.34
C ASN A 30 -10.73 2.31 -14.72
N PRO A 31 -10.28 2.14 -15.98
CA PRO A 31 -8.98 2.63 -16.41
C PRO A 31 -8.87 4.16 -16.36
N ALA A 32 -9.97 4.89 -16.56
CA ALA A 32 -9.97 6.35 -16.44
C ALA A 32 -9.75 6.80 -14.99
N ALA A 33 -10.29 6.07 -14.02
CA ALA A 33 -10.06 6.34 -12.61
C ALA A 33 -8.60 6.07 -12.22
N ARG A 34 -8.01 4.96 -12.69
CA ARG A 34 -6.57 4.68 -12.50
C ARG A 34 -5.68 5.77 -13.09
N GLU A 35 -5.99 6.22 -14.32
CA GLU A 35 -5.23 7.29 -14.95
C GLU A 35 -5.39 8.62 -14.19
N ALA A 36 -6.57 8.95 -13.69
CA ALA A 36 -6.77 10.15 -12.88
C ALA A 36 -5.90 10.11 -11.60
N VAL A 37 -5.88 8.98 -10.88
CA VAL A 37 -5.00 8.81 -9.70
C VAL A 37 -3.52 8.91 -10.10
N MET A 38 -3.13 8.36 -11.24
CA MET A 38 -1.78 8.48 -11.78
C MET A 38 -1.39 9.93 -12.02
N GLN A 39 -2.29 10.74 -12.60
CA GLN A 39 -2.04 12.16 -12.85
C GLN A 39 -1.87 12.95 -11.54
N GLU A 40 -2.65 12.64 -10.51
CA GLU A 40 -2.47 13.25 -9.18
C GLU A 40 -1.11 12.89 -8.57
N ILE A 41 -0.69 11.62 -8.67
CA ILE A 41 0.64 11.20 -8.22
C ILE A 41 1.75 11.96 -8.97
N LEU A 42 1.65 12.10 -10.28
CA LEU A 42 2.61 12.85 -11.10
C LEU A 42 2.60 14.35 -10.76
N HIS A 43 1.42 14.91 -10.48
CA HIS A 43 1.32 16.29 -10.02
C HIS A 43 2.08 16.49 -8.70
N VAL A 44 1.90 15.60 -7.74
CA VAL A 44 2.65 15.65 -6.47
C VAL A 44 4.15 15.45 -6.72
N ALA A 45 4.54 14.50 -7.57
CA ALA A 45 5.93 14.21 -7.89
C ALA A 45 6.68 15.41 -8.49
N LYS A 46 5.99 16.23 -9.30
CA LYS A 46 6.56 17.47 -9.86
C LYS A 46 6.82 18.56 -8.83
N ASN A 47 6.14 18.49 -7.69
CA ASN A 47 6.20 19.53 -6.65
C ASN A 47 7.00 19.10 -5.42
N PHE A 48 7.21 17.80 -5.20
CA PHE A 48 7.86 17.27 -4.00
C PHE A 48 8.90 16.20 -4.34
N PRO A 49 10.10 16.27 -3.75
CA PRO A 49 11.16 15.30 -4.03
C PRO A 49 10.95 13.94 -3.36
N ILE A 50 10.02 13.82 -2.43
CA ILE A 50 9.69 12.58 -1.73
C ILE A 50 8.18 12.45 -1.61
N ILE A 51 7.65 11.27 -1.96
CA ILE A 51 6.25 10.91 -1.77
C ILE A 51 6.16 9.69 -0.86
N ARG A 52 5.42 9.79 0.23
CA ARG A 52 4.97 8.65 1.03
C ARG A 52 3.58 8.23 0.55
N PHE A 53 3.44 6.98 0.17
CA PHE A 53 2.15 6.38 -0.15
C PHE A 53 1.60 5.67 1.07
N ASP A 54 0.53 6.24 1.61
CA ASP A 54 -0.21 5.70 2.73
C ASP A 54 -0.90 4.40 2.34
N ALA A 55 -0.87 3.39 3.22
CA ALA A 55 -1.50 2.08 3.03
C ALA A 55 -1.29 1.50 1.61
N ALA A 56 -0.11 1.68 1.03
CA ALA A 56 0.16 1.32 -0.37
C ALA A 56 -0.16 -0.15 -0.70
N MET A 57 -0.06 -1.05 0.28
CA MET A 57 -0.31 -2.48 0.11
C MET A 57 -1.75 -2.80 -0.31
N VAL A 58 -2.74 -1.95 -0.03
CA VAL A 58 -4.15 -2.21 -0.39
C VAL A 58 -4.40 -2.07 -1.89
N LEU A 59 -3.56 -1.31 -2.61
CA LEU A 59 -3.62 -1.14 -4.06
C LEU A 59 -2.70 -2.09 -4.84
N ALA A 60 -2.00 -2.99 -4.19
CA ALA A 60 -1.36 -4.09 -4.91
C ALA A 60 -2.45 -4.95 -5.59
N LYS A 61 -2.22 -5.38 -6.81
CA LYS A 61 -3.22 -6.10 -7.64
C LYS A 61 -3.87 -7.26 -6.89
N LYS A 62 -3.06 -8.06 -6.16
CA LYS A 62 -3.57 -9.16 -5.32
C LYS A 62 -4.48 -8.68 -4.19
N SER A 63 -4.21 -7.51 -3.61
CA SER A 63 -5.03 -6.93 -2.54
C SER A 63 -6.34 -6.37 -3.07
N ILE A 64 -6.32 -5.67 -4.21
CA ILE A 64 -7.53 -5.24 -4.92
C ILE A 64 -8.42 -6.46 -5.22
N ARG A 65 -7.83 -7.54 -5.73
CA ARG A 65 -8.53 -8.80 -5.99
C ARG A 65 -9.23 -9.34 -4.74
N ARG A 66 -8.45 -9.52 -3.68
CA ARG A 66 -8.91 -10.09 -2.42
C ARG A 66 -9.98 -9.23 -1.74
N LEU A 67 -9.76 -7.92 -1.71
CA LEU A 67 -10.64 -7.00 -0.97
C LEU A 67 -11.94 -6.68 -1.73
N TRP A 68 -11.88 -6.53 -3.04
CA TRP A 68 -12.97 -5.92 -3.79
C TRP A 68 -13.61 -6.83 -4.85
N TYR A 69 -12.85 -7.76 -5.42
CA TYR A 69 -13.29 -8.58 -6.55
C TYR A 69 -12.89 -10.04 -6.38
N PRO A 70 -13.38 -10.76 -5.34
CA PRO A 70 -13.04 -12.15 -5.12
C PRO A 70 -13.49 -13.05 -6.29
N GLU A 71 -13.02 -14.31 -6.31
CA GLU A 71 -13.57 -15.30 -7.25
C GLU A 71 -15.08 -15.48 -7.02
N PRO A 72 -15.89 -15.65 -8.07
CA PRO A 72 -17.30 -15.96 -7.91
C PRO A 72 -17.53 -17.19 -7.03
N GLY A 73 -18.45 -17.06 -6.07
CA GLY A 73 -18.74 -18.14 -5.13
C GLY A 73 -17.77 -18.24 -3.93
N HIS A 74 -16.74 -17.38 -3.88
CA HIS A 74 -15.87 -17.23 -2.71
C HIS A 74 -16.24 -15.97 -1.94
N GLY A 75 -16.25 -16.06 -0.60
CA GLY A 75 -16.36 -14.89 0.25
C GLY A 75 -15.10 -14.02 0.10
N GLY A 76 -15.26 -12.71 -0.08
CA GLY A 76 -14.17 -11.76 0.08
C GLY A 76 -13.91 -11.46 1.56
N ASP A 77 -12.79 -10.82 1.86
CA ASP A 77 -12.49 -10.35 3.22
C ASP A 77 -13.52 -9.31 3.71
N ILE A 78 -14.25 -8.72 2.80
CA ILE A 78 -15.37 -7.82 3.06
C ILE A 78 -16.66 -8.56 2.69
N ALA A 79 -17.53 -8.81 3.66
CA ALA A 79 -18.68 -9.72 3.56
C ALA A 79 -19.62 -9.45 2.36
N THR A 80 -19.81 -8.21 1.95
CA THR A 80 -20.67 -7.83 0.82
C THR A 80 -20.03 -7.99 -0.55
N ARG A 81 -18.75 -8.40 -0.63
CA ARG A 81 -17.99 -8.43 -1.88
C ARG A 81 -18.17 -9.69 -2.71
N SER A 82 -18.81 -10.72 -2.18
CA SER A 82 -19.21 -11.88 -2.99
C SER A 82 -20.08 -11.49 -4.20
N GLU A 83 -20.85 -10.40 -4.09
CA GLU A 83 -21.70 -9.89 -5.17
C GLU A 83 -20.90 -9.20 -6.30
N THR A 84 -19.70 -8.75 -6.01
CA THR A 84 -18.79 -8.09 -6.98
C THR A 84 -17.70 -9.03 -7.50
N GLY A 85 -17.87 -10.33 -7.29
CA GLY A 85 -16.92 -11.36 -7.71
C GLY A 85 -16.67 -11.34 -9.21
N LEU A 86 -15.40 -11.49 -9.60
CA LEU A 86 -14.96 -11.60 -10.99
C LEU A 86 -14.14 -12.88 -11.17
N SER A 87 -14.27 -13.54 -12.31
CA SER A 87 -13.33 -14.61 -12.63
C SER A 87 -11.91 -14.06 -12.76
N THR A 88 -10.91 -14.92 -12.61
CA THR A 88 -9.50 -14.53 -12.77
C THR A 88 -9.25 -13.89 -14.13
N GLN A 89 -9.87 -14.41 -15.20
CA GLN A 89 -9.74 -13.84 -16.54
C GLN A 89 -10.32 -12.41 -16.60
N GLN A 90 -11.57 -12.22 -16.16
CA GLN A 90 -12.24 -10.92 -16.17
C GLN A 90 -11.44 -9.88 -15.37
N PHE A 91 -10.92 -10.25 -14.19
CA PHE A 91 -10.11 -9.37 -13.36
C PHE A 91 -8.79 -9.01 -14.05
N ASN A 92 -8.10 -9.97 -14.65
CA ASN A 92 -6.84 -9.72 -15.35
C ASN A 92 -7.02 -8.88 -16.61
N ASP A 93 -8.14 -9.04 -17.32
CA ASP A 93 -8.46 -8.21 -18.49
C ASP A 93 -8.73 -6.74 -18.07
N ALA A 94 -9.40 -6.54 -16.93
CA ALA A 94 -9.70 -5.20 -16.40
C ALA A 94 -8.47 -4.53 -15.77
N ILE A 95 -7.61 -5.28 -15.09
CA ILE A 95 -6.36 -4.80 -14.46
C ILE A 95 -5.20 -5.69 -14.97
N PRO A 96 -4.69 -5.45 -16.19
CA PRO A 96 -3.64 -6.30 -16.76
C PRO A 96 -2.32 -6.21 -16.01
N ASN A 97 -1.98 -5.04 -15.50
CA ASN A 97 -0.70 -4.74 -14.86
C ASN A 97 -0.85 -4.42 -13.38
N GLU A 98 0.26 -4.47 -12.66
CA GLU A 98 0.35 -3.91 -11.30
C GLU A 98 0.35 -2.38 -11.35
N PHE A 99 -0.63 -1.74 -10.70
CA PHE A 99 -0.73 -0.28 -10.67
C PHE A 99 0.54 0.39 -10.13
N TRP A 100 1.11 -0.12 -9.03
CA TRP A 100 2.34 0.45 -8.47
C TRP A 100 3.55 0.30 -9.38
N ARG A 101 3.59 -0.73 -10.23
CA ARG A 101 4.66 -0.84 -11.23
C ARG A 101 4.53 0.27 -12.28
N GLU A 102 3.31 0.51 -12.74
CA GLU A 102 3.03 1.62 -13.68
C GLU A 102 3.37 2.98 -13.07
N VAL A 103 3.06 3.20 -11.77
CA VAL A 103 3.45 4.42 -11.05
C VAL A 103 4.97 4.59 -11.03
N VAL A 104 5.71 3.55 -10.65
CA VAL A 104 7.18 3.59 -10.60
C VAL A 104 7.77 3.93 -11.96
N ASP A 105 7.30 3.27 -13.03
CA ASP A 105 7.81 3.49 -14.39
C ASP A 105 7.50 4.90 -14.90
N ARG A 106 6.30 5.41 -14.64
CA ARG A 106 5.92 6.76 -15.06
C ARG A 106 6.65 7.84 -14.27
N VAL A 107 6.77 7.70 -12.95
CA VAL A 107 7.54 8.65 -12.14
C VAL A 107 9.01 8.63 -12.53
N ALA A 108 9.61 7.47 -12.76
CA ALA A 108 11.00 7.38 -13.24
C ALA A 108 11.23 8.09 -14.57
N LYS A 109 10.21 8.11 -15.45
CA LYS A 109 10.29 8.79 -16.76
C LYS A 109 10.02 10.30 -16.68
N GLU A 110 9.02 10.71 -15.89
CA GLU A 110 8.49 12.08 -15.89
C GLU A 110 9.03 12.94 -14.74
N CYS A 111 9.42 12.31 -13.64
CA CYS A 111 9.90 12.97 -12.41
C CYS A 111 11.04 12.14 -11.78
N PRO A 112 12.19 11.93 -12.47
CA PRO A 112 13.23 10.98 -12.09
C PRO A 112 13.89 11.27 -10.73
N ASP A 113 13.81 12.50 -10.25
CA ASP A 113 14.41 12.94 -8.98
C ASP A 113 13.48 12.69 -7.76
N THR A 114 12.27 12.16 -7.98
CA THR A 114 11.31 11.92 -6.90
C THR A 114 11.52 10.54 -6.27
N LEU A 115 11.73 10.52 -4.96
CA LEU A 115 11.83 9.29 -4.16
C LEU A 115 10.43 8.81 -3.77
N LEU A 116 10.17 7.52 -4.03
CA LEU A 116 8.91 6.86 -3.68
C LEU A 116 9.10 5.98 -2.44
N LEU A 117 8.33 6.26 -1.40
CA LEU A 117 8.31 5.53 -0.13
C LEU A 117 6.94 4.87 0.06
N ALA A 118 6.91 3.55 0.13
CA ALA A 118 5.68 2.80 0.37
C ALA A 118 5.49 2.49 1.86
N GLU A 119 4.32 2.75 2.37
CA GLU A 119 3.83 2.09 3.56
C GLU A 119 3.25 0.74 3.17
N ALA A 120 3.95 -0.33 3.51
CA ALA A 120 3.54 -1.69 3.21
C ALA A 120 3.87 -2.59 4.40
N PHE A 121 2.89 -3.43 4.76
CA PHE A 121 2.95 -4.36 5.87
C PHE A 121 2.75 -5.81 5.38
N TRP A 122 2.63 -6.73 6.30
CA TRP A 122 2.26 -8.13 6.06
C TRP A 122 3.20 -8.85 5.10
N MET A 123 4.51 -8.65 5.30
CA MET A 123 5.57 -9.26 4.48
C MET A 123 5.54 -8.83 3.00
N MET A 124 4.92 -7.69 2.70
CA MET A 124 4.92 -7.14 1.35
C MET A 124 6.09 -6.19 1.08
N GLU A 125 6.89 -5.85 2.09
CA GLU A 125 7.99 -4.90 1.99
C GLU A 125 8.98 -5.30 0.89
N GLY A 126 9.41 -6.55 0.87
CA GLY A 126 10.28 -7.09 -0.17
C GLY A 126 9.65 -7.04 -1.57
N TYR A 127 8.34 -7.27 -1.67
CA TYR A 127 7.61 -7.19 -2.93
C TYR A 127 7.61 -5.76 -3.48
N PHE A 128 7.34 -4.77 -2.61
CA PHE A 128 7.32 -3.37 -3.02
C PHE A 128 8.68 -2.87 -3.54
N VAL A 129 9.77 -3.23 -2.89
CA VAL A 129 11.09 -2.74 -3.30
C VAL A 129 11.77 -3.57 -4.39
N ARG A 130 11.55 -4.89 -4.44
CA ARG A 130 12.21 -5.76 -5.43
C ARG A 130 11.40 -5.92 -6.71
N THR A 131 10.09 -6.17 -6.56
CA THR A 131 9.23 -6.49 -7.72
C THR A 131 8.59 -5.23 -8.29
N LEU A 132 8.04 -4.38 -7.43
CA LEU A 132 7.37 -3.16 -7.87
C LEU A 132 8.33 -2.00 -8.12
N GLY A 133 9.53 -2.02 -7.55
CA GLY A 133 10.58 -1.04 -7.81
C GLY A 133 10.50 0.24 -6.97
N MET A 134 9.70 0.26 -5.89
CA MET A 134 9.70 1.38 -4.96
C MET A 134 11.09 1.62 -4.37
N HIS A 135 11.45 2.88 -4.18
CA HIS A 135 12.78 3.25 -3.69
C HIS A 135 12.96 2.89 -2.23
N ARG A 136 11.91 3.05 -1.42
CA ARG A 136 11.92 2.83 0.02
C ARG A 136 10.61 2.18 0.48
N VAL A 137 10.69 1.50 1.62
CA VAL A 137 9.53 0.91 2.29
C VAL A 137 9.65 1.06 3.81
N TYR A 138 8.55 1.14 4.52
CA TYR A 138 8.52 1.18 5.98
C TYR A 138 9.08 -0.08 6.60
N ASN A 139 9.83 0.09 7.68
CA ASN A 139 10.26 -1.00 8.57
C ASN A 139 9.46 -0.96 9.88
N SER A 140 8.20 -1.32 9.82
CA SER A 140 7.32 -1.35 10.99
C SER A 140 7.78 -2.36 12.05
N ALA A 141 8.39 -3.46 11.63
CA ALA A 141 8.96 -4.45 12.54
C ALA A 141 10.05 -3.83 13.44
N PHE A 142 10.87 -2.93 12.91
CA PHE A 142 11.90 -2.22 13.67
C PHE A 142 11.30 -1.42 14.83
N MET A 143 10.31 -0.58 14.56
CA MET A 143 9.63 0.24 15.58
C MET A 143 9.02 -0.65 16.67
N ASN A 144 8.30 -1.70 16.28
CA ASN A 144 7.67 -2.61 17.22
C ASN A 144 8.68 -3.35 18.10
N MET A 145 9.82 -3.76 17.56
CA MET A 145 10.88 -4.40 18.33
C MET A 145 11.54 -3.42 19.31
N LEU A 146 11.74 -2.17 18.91
CA LEU A 146 12.23 -1.11 19.83
C LEU A 146 11.25 -0.84 20.96
N LYS A 147 9.97 -0.64 20.65
CA LYS A 147 8.91 -0.39 21.63
C LYS A 147 8.81 -1.51 22.69
N LYS A 148 9.03 -2.75 22.27
CA LYS A 148 8.99 -3.93 23.16
C LYS A 148 10.34 -4.31 23.75
N GLU A 149 11.40 -3.56 23.48
CA GLU A 149 12.78 -3.84 23.88
C GLU A 149 13.29 -5.23 23.42
N GLU A 150 12.76 -5.76 22.30
CA GLU A 150 13.12 -7.05 21.71
C GLU A 150 14.46 -6.99 20.96
N ASN A 151 15.53 -6.57 21.63
CA ASN A 151 16.84 -6.28 21.03
C ASN A 151 17.47 -7.50 20.34
N GLN A 152 17.32 -8.70 20.89
CA GLN A 152 17.85 -9.92 20.27
C GLN A 152 17.11 -10.21 18.96
N LYS A 153 15.78 -10.16 18.96
CA LYS A 153 14.93 -10.39 17.80
C LYS A 153 15.23 -9.38 16.68
N TYR A 154 15.48 -8.14 17.04
CA TYR A 154 15.90 -7.11 16.11
C TYR A 154 17.22 -7.45 15.44
N ARG A 155 18.26 -7.84 16.21
CA ARG A 155 19.56 -8.24 15.67
C ARG A 155 19.47 -9.45 14.74
N GLU A 156 18.66 -10.45 15.11
CA GLU A 156 18.41 -11.63 14.28
C GLU A 156 17.69 -11.25 12.98
N THR A 157 16.70 -10.36 13.04
CA THR A 157 16.01 -9.86 11.85
C THR A 157 16.95 -9.15 10.90
N VAL A 158 17.80 -8.26 11.40
CA VAL A 158 18.83 -7.58 10.59
C VAL A 158 19.76 -8.60 9.95
N LYS A 159 20.30 -9.54 10.74
CA LYS A 159 21.19 -10.59 10.26
C LYS A 159 20.54 -11.44 9.16
N ASN A 160 19.31 -11.88 9.38
CA ASN A 160 18.55 -12.68 8.41
C ASN A 160 18.30 -11.89 7.12
N THR A 161 17.94 -10.61 7.22
CA THR A 161 17.69 -9.75 6.06
C THR A 161 18.99 -9.55 5.25
N ILE A 162 20.12 -9.31 5.92
CA ILE A 162 21.43 -9.19 5.24
C ILE A 162 21.79 -10.50 4.52
N THR A 163 21.55 -11.64 5.17
CA THR A 163 21.86 -12.95 4.59
C THR A 163 20.95 -13.27 3.40
N PHE A 164 19.66 -12.89 3.49
CA PHE A 164 18.70 -13.14 2.43
C PHE A 164 18.84 -12.17 1.25
N ASP A 165 18.79 -10.87 1.53
CA ASP A 165 18.91 -9.82 0.52
C ASP A 165 19.31 -8.47 1.15
N PRO A 166 20.62 -8.13 1.10
CA PRO A 166 21.10 -6.87 1.65
C PRO A 166 20.53 -5.64 0.95
N GLN A 167 20.02 -5.76 -0.28
CA GLN A 167 19.41 -4.65 -1.00
C GLN A 167 18.05 -4.29 -0.42
N VAL A 168 17.30 -5.24 0.11
CA VAL A 168 16.04 -4.97 0.83
C VAL A 168 16.33 -4.17 2.10
N LEU A 169 17.33 -4.59 2.88
CA LEU A 169 17.71 -3.88 4.12
C LEU A 169 18.08 -2.42 3.88
N LYS A 170 18.82 -2.13 2.80
CA LYS A 170 19.19 -0.76 2.41
C LYS A 170 18.00 0.11 2.03
N ARG A 171 16.87 -0.48 1.72
CA ARG A 171 15.65 0.22 1.29
C ARG A 171 14.61 0.41 2.41
N TYR A 172 14.85 -0.16 3.59
CA TYR A 172 14.02 0.10 4.74
C TYR A 172 14.18 1.52 5.26
N VAL A 173 13.05 2.15 5.59
CA VAL A 173 13.00 3.38 6.36
C VAL A 173 12.60 3.03 7.78
N ASN A 174 13.54 3.19 8.70
CA ASN A 174 13.30 3.03 10.13
C ASN A 174 12.66 4.31 10.68
N PHE A 175 11.68 4.15 11.53
CA PHE A 175 10.98 5.27 12.17
C PHE A 175 10.64 4.92 13.62
N MET A 176 10.46 5.95 14.43
CA MET A 176 10.06 5.84 15.85
C MET A 176 8.56 6.09 16.03
N ASN A 177 7.97 6.88 15.13
CA ASN A 177 6.54 7.14 15.02
C ASN A 177 6.19 7.54 13.58
N ASN A 178 4.91 7.55 13.27
CA ASN A 178 4.33 8.02 12.00
C ASN A 178 2.97 8.69 12.29
N PRO A 179 2.21 9.14 11.29
CA PRO A 179 0.90 9.76 11.53
C PRO A 179 -0.13 8.87 12.25
N ASP A 180 0.02 7.55 12.18
CA ASP A 180 -0.94 6.57 12.71
C ASP A 180 -0.54 6.04 14.09
N GLU A 181 0.69 6.33 14.54
CA GLU A 181 1.24 5.86 15.80
C GLU A 181 1.28 6.97 16.85
N GLU A 182 1.33 6.59 18.11
CA GLU A 182 1.62 7.53 19.18
C GLU A 182 2.97 8.22 18.97
N THR A 183 3.14 9.40 19.54
CA THR A 183 4.41 10.12 19.45
C THR A 183 5.57 9.30 20.01
N ALA A 184 6.78 9.52 19.51
CA ALA A 184 7.97 8.81 20.00
C ALA A 184 8.17 8.97 21.52
N VAL A 185 7.85 10.15 22.07
CA VAL A 185 7.92 10.40 23.53
C VAL A 185 6.90 9.53 24.29
N ALA A 186 5.68 9.38 23.78
CA ALA A 186 4.68 8.52 24.41
C ALA A 186 5.06 7.04 24.35
N GLN A 187 5.66 6.61 23.22
CA GLN A 187 6.03 5.22 23.02
C GLN A 187 7.32 4.78 23.75
N PHE A 188 8.34 5.66 23.81
CA PHE A 188 9.68 5.31 24.26
C PHE A 188 10.11 6.06 25.53
N GLY A 189 9.29 7.00 26.01
CA GLY A 189 9.64 7.84 27.16
C GLY A 189 10.55 9.00 26.77
N LYS A 190 10.99 9.73 27.80
CA LYS A 190 11.92 10.86 27.66
C LYS A 190 13.36 10.40 27.71
#